data_99b2f6c21b1f61b62b3af085337be794
#
_entry.id   99b2f6c21b1f61b62b3af085337be794
#
_cell.length_a   1.000
_cell.length_b   1.000
_cell.length_c   1.000
_cell.angle_alpha   90.00
_cell.angle_beta   90.00
_cell.angle_gamma   90.00
#
_symmetry.space_group_name_H-M   'P 1'
#
loop_
_entity.id
_entity.type
_entity.pdbx_description
1 polymer ?
#
loop_
_entity_poly.entity_id
_entity_poly.type
_entity_poly.pdbx_seq_one_letter_code
_entity_poly.pdbx_strand_id
1 'polypeptide(L)'
;MKHISKRISVILLSTVICCVFCESTVFALSKIGSQGQEVTNIQTRLKSWGYYNGSVDGIYGWRTANAVKEFQRKNGLTADGIAGPATLSKIGLPTGSSSSSYSNDTTL
;
A
#
# COMPACT_ATOMS: atom_id res chain seq x y z
N MET A 1 -33.48 -24.09 24.62
CA MET A 1 -33.38 -22.84 24.26
C MET A 1 -32.15 -22.14 24.65
N LYS A 2 -31.77 -22.19 25.86
CA LYS A 2 -30.59 -21.53 26.23
C LYS A 2 -29.39 -22.04 25.55
N HIS A 3 -29.38 -23.28 25.16
CA HIS A 3 -28.20 -23.80 24.54
C HIS A 3 -27.95 -23.13 23.24
N ILE A 4 -28.96 -22.75 22.56
CA ILE A 4 -28.81 -22.15 21.28
C ILE A 4 -28.06 -20.84 21.37
N SER A 5 -28.32 -20.07 22.37
CA SER A 5 -27.63 -18.83 22.50
C SER A 5 -26.16 -19.04 22.66
N LYS A 6 -25.77 -20.06 23.39
CA LYS A 6 -24.36 -20.28 23.56
C LYS A 6 -23.69 -20.60 22.29
N ARG A 7 -24.33 -21.39 21.46
CA ARG A 7 -23.69 -21.74 20.21
C ARG A 7 -23.52 -20.53 19.34
N ILE A 8 -24.47 -19.67 19.33
CA ILE A 8 -24.40 -18.49 18.51
C ILE A 8 -23.26 -17.62 18.99
N SER A 9 -23.07 -17.52 20.26
CA SER A 9 -22.00 -16.74 20.77
C SER A 9 -20.66 -17.24 20.29
N VAL A 10 -20.49 -18.51 20.28
CA VAL A 10 -19.23 -19.08 19.86
C VAL A 10 -18.97 -18.78 18.40
N ILE A 11 -19.97 -18.86 17.60
CA ILE A 11 -19.81 -18.60 16.20
C ILE A 11 -19.42 -17.16 15.97
N LEU A 12 -20.03 -16.26 16.67
CA LEU A 12 -19.70 -14.86 16.50
C LEU A 12 -18.26 -14.59 16.88
N LEU A 13 -17.82 -15.22 17.91
CA LEU A 13 -16.47 -15.02 18.36
C LEU A 13 -15.51 -15.46 17.28
N SER A 14 -15.75 -16.57 16.70
CA SER A 14 -14.89 -17.06 15.64
C SER A 14 -14.84 -16.13 14.48
N THR A 15 -15.94 -15.55 14.12
CA THR A 15 -15.99 -14.64 12.99
C THR A 15 -15.19 -13.38 13.28
N VAL A 16 -15.30 -12.91 14.46
CA VAL A 16 -14.58 -11.70 14.84
C VAL A 16 -13.08 -11.91 14.75
N ILE A 17 -12.62 -13.03 15.23
CA ILE A 17 -11.22 -13.33 15.17
C ILE A 17 -10.73 -13.34 13.76
N CYS A 18 -11.49 -13.89 12.88
CA CYS A 18 -11.10 -13.97 11.50
C CYS A 18 -10.98 -12.58 10.89
N CYS A 19 -11.88 -11.71 11.19
CA CYS A 19 -11.83 -10.38 10.66
C CYS A 19 -10.62 -9.61 11.15
N VAL A 20 -10.33 -9.74 12.39
CA VAL A 20 -9.19 -9.03 12.94
C VAL A 20 -7.92 -9.51 12.28
N PHE A 21 -7.84 -10.80 12.05
CA PHE A 21 -6.67 -11.33 11.44
C PHE A 21 -6.48 -10.78 10.04
N CYS A 22 -7.52 -10.63 9.30
CA CYS A 22 -7.44 -10.13 7.96
C CYS A 22 -6.98 -8.70 7.92
N GLU A 23 -7.43 -7.91 8.81
CA GLU A 23 -7.08 -6.54 8.74
C GLU A 23 -5.65 -6.22 9.04
N SER A 24 -4.98 -7.03 9.74
CA SER A 24 -3.64 -6.69 10.14
C SER A 24 -2.64 -6.69 9.02
N THR A 25 -3.01 -7.07 7.84
CA THR A 25 -2.02 -7.17 6.79
C THR A 25 -2.21 -6.20 5.67
N VAL A 26 -2.89 -5.13 5.90
CA VAL A 26 -3.23 -4.29 4.81
C VAL A 26 -2.41 -3.08 4.52
N PHE A 27 -1.28 -2.87 5.05
CA PHE A 27 -0.52 -1.69 4.74
C PHE A 27 0.30 -1.82 3.49
N ALA A 28 0.24 -0.83 2.62
CA ALA A 28 1.09 -0.77 1.44
C ALA A 28 2.43 -0.20 1.84
N LEU A 29 3.48 -0.83 1.41
CA LEU A 29 4.82 -0.38 1.73
C LEU A 29 5.79 -0.98 0.73
N SER A 30 6.55 -0.16 0.06
CA SER A 30 7.55 -0.63 -0.89
C SER A 30 8.92 -0.12 -0.50
N LYS A 31 9.88 -1.02 -0.52
CA LYS A 31 11.25 -0.70 -0.17
C LYS A 31 12.18 -1.59 -0.98
N ILE A 32 13.47 -1.42 -0.85
CA ILE A 32 14.43 -2.22 -1.60
C ILE A 32 14.09 -3.69 -1.43
N GLY A 33 13.94 -4.38 -2.53
CA GLY A 33 13.58 -5.78 -2.55
C GLY A 33 12.13 -6.02 -2.91
N SER A 34 11.30 -5.00 -2.85
CA SER A 34 9.90 -5.18 -3.22
C SER A 34 9.76 -5.30 -4.72
N GLN A 35 8.77 -6.02 -5.17
CA GLN A 35 8.50 -6.19 -6.58
C GLN A 35 7.01 -6.19 -6.81
N GLY A 36 6.62 -5.86 -8.02
CA GLY A 36 5.22 -5.96 -8.40
C GLY A 36 4.66 -4.68 -8.95
N GLN A 37 3.34 -4.66 -9.08
CA GLN A 37 2.65 -3.57 -9.73
C GLN A 37 2.79 -2.25 -8.97
N GLU A 38 2.81 -2.31 -7.66
CA GLU A 38 2.96 -1.08 -6.90
C GLU A 38 4.29 -0.42 -7.20
N VAL A 39 5.36 -1.21 -7.33
CA VAL A 39 6.65 -0.67 -7.64
C VAL A 39 6.65 -0.07 -9.04
N THR A 40 6.00 -0.76 -9.99
CA THR A 40 5.88 -0.24 -11.34
C THR A 40 5.17 1.11 -11.31
N ASN A 41 4.12 1.23 -10.53
CA ASN A 41 3.39 2.48 -10.46
C ASN A 41 4.23 3.60 -9.86
N ILE A 42 4.99 3.29 -8.82
CA ILE A 42 5.87 4.26 -8.21
C ILE A 42 6.91 4.73 -9.21
N GLN A 43 7.54 3.79 -9.89
CA GLN A 43 8.58 4.13 -10.87
C GLN A 43 8.00 4.97 -12.00
N THR A 44 6.83 4.63 -12.47
CA THR A 44 6.20 5.36 -13.56
C THR A 44 5.92 6.81 -13.16
N ARG A 45 5.37 7.02 -11.97
CA ARG A 45 5.08 8.36 -11.52
C ARG A 45 6.33 9.16 -11.30
N LEU A 46 7.30 8.60 -10.62
CA LEU A 46 8.53 9.31 -10.35
C LEU A 46 9.30 9.58 -11.62
N LYS A 47 9.19 8.69 -12.59
CA LYS A 47 9.86 8.93 -13.86
C LYS A 47 9.19 10.07 -14.59
N SER A 48 7.88 10.12 -14.61
CA SER A 48 7.20 11.18 -15.31
C SER A 48 7.46 12.54 -14.66
N TRP A 49 7.79 12.57 -13.40
CA TRP A 49 8.09 13.83 -12.72
C TRP A 49 9.59 14.15 -12.69
N GLY A 50 10.41 13.29 -13.28
CA GLY A 50 11.83 13.56 -13.34
C GLY A 50 12.67 13.09 -12.17
N TYR A 51 12.08 12.35 -11.23
CA TYR A 51 12.86 11.86 -10.11
C TYR A 51 13.53 10.53 -10.39
N TYR A 52 12.99 9.75 -11.31
CA TYR A 52 13.52 8.42 -11.58
C TYR A 52 13.91 8.31 -13.04
N ASN A 53 15.15 7.96 -13.32
CA ASN A 53 15.58 7.80 -14.69
C ASN A 53 16.02 6.40 -15.01
N GLY A 54 15.63 5.42 -14.21
CA GLY A 54 15.93 4.04 -14.54
C GLY A 54 14.80 3.40 -15.32
N SER A 55 14.86 2.09 -15.46
CA SER A 55 13.84 1.35 -16.17
C SER A 55 12.64 1.12 -15.27
N VAL A 56 11.46 1.14 -15.85
CA VAL A 56 10.26 0.84 -15.11
C VAL A 56 10.11 -0.68 -15.17
N ASP A 57 10.75 -1.36 -14.26
CA ASP A 57 10.81 -2.82 -14.28
C ASP A 57 10.07 -3.48 -13.12
N GLY A 58 9.46 -2.70 -12.25
CA GLY A 58 8.71 -3.28 -11.14
C GLY A 58 9.57 -3.83 -10.04
N ILE A 59 10.86 -3.53 -10.05
CA ILE A 59 11.77 -4.01 -9.03
C ILE A 59 12.33 -2.81 -8.27
N TYR A 60 12.18 -2.82 -6.97
CA TYR A 60 12.59 -1.69 -6.16
C TYR A 60 14.06 -1.87 -5.81
N GLY A 61 14.91 -1.29 -6.63
CA GLY A 61 16.33 -1.36 -6.40
C GLY A 61 16.81 -0.05 -5.81
N TRP A 62 18.13 0.13 -5.76
CA TRP A 62 18.67 1.32 -5.14
C TRP A 62 18.35 2.58 -5.94
N ARG A 63 18.18 2.46 -7.25
CA ARG A 63 17.82 3.62 -8.03
C ARG A 63 16.41 4.07 -7.70
N THR A 64 15.50 3.13 -7.51
CA THR A 64 14.16 3.46 -7.12
C THR A 64 14.18 4.08 -5.73
N ALA A 65 14.96 3.52 -4.82
CA ALA A 65 15.04 4.06 -3.47
C ALA A 65 15.58 5.49 -3.47
N ASN A 66 16.57 5.76 -4.30
CA ASN A 66 17.13 7.12 -4.37
C ASN A 66 16.12 8.09 -4.94
N ALA A 67 15.35 7.66 -5.94
CA ALA A 67 14.32 8.50 -6.52
C ALA A 67 13.24 8.81 -5.48
N VAL A 68 12.89 7.82 -4.68
CA VAL A 68 11.91 8.01 -3.62
C VAL A 68 12.44 8.98 -2.59
N LYS A 69 13.72 8.85 -2.23
CA LYS A 69 14.32 9.76 -1.27
C LYS A 69 14.28 11.19 -1.75
N GLU A 70 14.60 11.39 -3.01
CA GLU A 70 14.59 12.72 -3.57
C GLU A 70 13.18 13.30 -3.57
N PHE A 71 12.21 12.49 -3.95
CA PHE A 71 10.83 12.91 -3.93
C PHE A 71 10.41 13.26 -2.51
N GLN A 72 10.77 12.43 -1.56
CA GLN A 72 10.43 12.68 -0.16
C GLN A 72 11.01 14.00 0.32
N ARG A 73 12.27 14.24 -0.02
CA ARG A 73 12.92 15.45 0.41
C ARG A 73 12.24 16.68 -0.16
N LYS A 74 11.90 16.63 -1.43
CA LYS A 74 11.25 17.76 -2.07
C LYS A 74 9.83 18.00 -1.59
N ASN A 75 9.20 17.00 -1.04
CA ASN A 75 7.83 17.12 -0.58
C ASN A 75 7.68 17.18 0.95
N GLY A 76 8.78 17.42 1.64
CA GLY A 76 8.71 17.59 3.09
C GLY A 76 8.45 16.32 3.87
N LEU A 77 8.78 15.17 3.29
CA LEU A 77 8.61 13.90 3.97
C LEU A 77 9.94 13.41 4.48
N THR A 78 9.91 12.44 5.38
CA THR A 78 11.14 11.82 5.85
C THR A 78 11.78 11.10 4.68
N ALA A 79 13.01 11.45 4.35
CA ALA A 79 13.68 10.90 3.19
C ALA A 79 14.39 9.60 3.53
N ASP A 80 13.63 8.55 3.72
CA ASP A 80 14.17 7.25 4.09
C ASP A 80 14.22 6.26 2.91
N GLY A 81 13.69 6.65 1.77
CA GLY A 81 13.71 5.77 0.61
C GLY A 81 12.69 4.65 0.66
N ILE A 82 11.79 4.69 1.62
CA ILE A 82 10.76 3.68 1.77
C ILE A 82 9.44 4.30 1.40
N ALA A 83 8.73 3.71 0.47
CA ALA A 83 7.45 4.24 0.03
C ALA A 83 6.34 3.71 0.92
N GLY A 84 6.18 4.30 2.08
CA GLY A 84 5.12 3.95 3.00
C GLY A 84 3.87 4.77 2.72
N PRO A 85 2.88 4.71 3.61
CA PRO A 85 1.60 5.37 3.37
C PRO A 85 1.71 6.86 3.07
N ALA A 86 2.53 7.58 3.80
CA ALA A 86 2.67 9.01 3.58
C ALA A 86 3.25 9.30 2.20
N THR A 87 4.24 8.54 1.81
CA THR A 87 4.87 8.73 0.51
C THR A 87 3.94 8.31 -0.61
N LEU A 88 3.27 7.18 -0.46
CA LEU A 88 2.35 6.72 -1.48
C LEU A 88 1.20 7.69 -1.66
N SER A 89 0.73 8.25 -0.59
CA SER A 89 -0.34 9.23 -0.65
C SER A 89 0.11 10.45 -1.44
N LYS A 90 1.33 10.92 -1.20
CA LYS A 90 1.85 12.06 -1.92
C LYS A 90 2.07 11.74 -3.39
N ILE A 91 2.45 10.52 -3.69
CA ILE A 91 2.63 10.11 -5.08
C ILE A 91 1.25 9.98 -5.77
N GLY A 92 0.22 9.78 -4.99
CA GLY A 92 -1.12 9.62 -5.54
C GLY A 92 -1.49 8.18 -5.78
N LEU A 93 -0.90 7.28 -5.02
CA LEU A 93 -1.20 5.86 -5.15
C LEU A 93 -1.95 5.36 -3.92
N PRO A 94 -2.67 4.27 -4.04
CA PRO A 94 -3.43 3.74 -2.92
C PRO A 94 -2.53 3.34 -1.78
N THR A 95 -2.99 3.53 -0.57
CA THR A 95 -2.19 3.23 0.58
C THR A 95 -2.84 2.17 1.43
N GLY A 96 -3.16 1.07 0.89
CA GLY A 96 -3.74 0.00 1.67
C GLY A 96 -4.98 -0.49 1.03
N SER A 97 -5.93 -0.85 1.79
CA SER A 97 -7.10 -1.48 1.25
C SER A 97 -8.00 -0.56 0.51
N SER A 98 -7.63 0.60 0.32
CA SER A 98 -8.54 1.46 -0.34
C SER A 98 -8.75 1.10 -1.76
N SER A 99 -8.16 0.12 -2.19
CA SER A 99 -8.39 -0.24 -3.55
C SER A 99 -9.83 -0.38 -3.83
N SER A 100 -10.55 -0.74 -2.87
CA SER A 100 -11.90 -0.98 -3.21
C SER A 100 -12.57 0.25 -3.59
N SER A 101 -12.11 1.30 -3.08
CA SER A 101 -12.84 2.38 -3.35
C SER A 101 -12.87 2.78 -4.71
N TYR A 102 -11.88 2.47 -5.46
CA TYR A 102 -11.94 3.03 -6.65
C TYR A 102 -12.78 2.39 -7.56
N SER A 103 -13.08 1.31 -7.23
CA SER A 103 -13.85 0.65 -8.15
C SER A 103 -15.04 1.44 -8.39
N ASN A 104 -15.39 2.17 -7.48
CA ASN A 104 -16.54 2.72 -7.70
C ASN A 104 -16.51 3.68 -8.68
N ASP A 105 -15.63 4.14 -8.80
CA ASP A 105 -15.69 5.06 -9.65
C ASP A 105 -16.11 4.76 -10.84
N THR A 106 -15.97 3.94 -11.07
CA THR A 106 -16.30 3.63 -12.21
C THR A 106 -17.54 3.78 -12.44
N THR A 107 -17.96 3.45 -11.90
CA THR A 107 -19.15 3.48 -12.07
C THR A 107 -19.61 4.47 -12.70
N LEU A 108 -19.37 4.86 -12.84
CA LEU A 108 -19.92 5.76 -13.42
C LEU A 108 -20.06 5.90 -14.36
#